data_ef2be432f61e7d806eeeffdc983552a9
#
_entry.id   ef2be432f61e7d806eeeffdc983552a9
#
_cell.length_a   1.000
_cell.length_b   1.000
_cell.length_c   1.000
_cell.angle_alpha   90.00
_cell.angle_beta   90.00
_cell.angle_gamma   90.00
#
_symmetry.space_group_name_H-M   'P 1'
#
loop_
_entity.id
_entity.type
_entity.pdbx_description
1 polymer ?
#
loop_
_entity_poly.entity_id
_entity_poly.type
_entity_poly.pdbx_seq_one_letter_code
_entity_poly.pdbx_strand_id
1 'polypeptide(L)'
;MSARRNADLDRDPSPSRPTVATRPLRPLRPLAAWLMKRLEGVDDADYRRHKRALFADLSGTIVEIGPGTGANLAYLPRDIALTAIEPSPAMRRYLAERAIELGRPLTLLEGTAERIPFPDASVDAVVCTLVLCSVADPAATLAEIRRILRPGGRFLFIEHVAAPRGSWLRRAQWLARPCYACFLDGCHTDRETWRTIADAGFVQVQLAHFRTHPGVTAPHIVGVTTAG
;
A
#
# COMPACT_ATOMS: atom_id res chain seq x y z
N MET A 1 17.02 -28.32 18.44
CA MET A 1 17.75 -28.73 17.25
C MET A 1 16.77 -28.64 16.09
N SER A 2 16.85 -27.78 15.16
CA SER A 2 17.77 -27.37 14.15
C SER A 2 17.32 -26.05 13.54
N ALA A 3 18.04 -24.98 13.78
CA ALA A 3 17.93 -23.74 13.04
C ALA A 3 18.57 -23.95 11.66
N ARG A 4 17.79 -23.84 10.58
CA ARG A 4 18.35 -23.76 9.23
C ARG A 4 18.38 -22.31 8.77
N ARG A 5 19.58 -21.82 8.70
CA ARG A 5 20.16 -20.67 8.06
C ARG A 5 19.50 -20.34 6.71
N ASN A 6 18.96 -19.13 6.58
CA ASN A 6 18.86 -18.45 5.31
C ASN A 6 20.15 -17.64 5.14
N ALA A 7 21.12 -18.22 4.45
CA ALA A 7 22.30 -17.56 3.96
C ALA A 7 22.13 -17.30 2.46
N ASP A 8 22.77 -16.21 2.02
CA ASP A 8 23.03 -15.79 0.64
C ASP A 8 21.84 -15.18 -0.13
N LEU A 9 21.63 -13.89 0.15
CA LEU A 9 21.11 -12.96 -0.85
C LEU A 9 22.29 -12.14 -1.36
N ASP A 10 22.79 -12.52 -2.55
CA ASP A 10 23.85 -11.87 -3.31
C ASP A 10 23.73 -10.34 -3.28
N ARG A 11 24.79 -9.69 -2.76
CA ARG A 11 24.98 -8.25 -2.82
C ARG A 11 25.59 -7.90 -4.17
N ASP A 12 24.75 -7.47 -5.11
CA ASP A 12 25.22 -6.75 -6.28
C ASP A 12 24.85 -5.26 -6.10
N PRO A 13 25.83 -4.35 -5.96
CA PRO A 13 25.59 -2.92 -5.83
C PRO A 13 25.46 -2.28 -7.21
N SER A 14 24.40 -2.61 -7.94
CA SER A 14 24.04 -1.87 -9.14
C SER A 14 23.26 -0.61 -8.74
N PRO A 15 23.72 0.61 -9.09
CA PRO A 15 23.06 1.85 -8.69
C PRO A 15 21.64 1.90 -9.28
N SER A 16 20.67 2.12 -8.42
CA SER A 16 19.29 2.39 -8.81
C SER A 16 19.25 3.64 -9.70
N ARG A 17 19.02 3.45 -10.99
CA ARG A 17 18.75 4.57 -11.91
C ARG A 17 17.55 5.35 -11.40
N PRO A 18 17.60 6.70 -11.39
CA PRO A 18 16.47 7.52 -10.99
C PRO A 18 15.28 7.19 -11.89
N THR A 19 14.23 6.70 -11.28
CA THR A 19 12.96 6.38 -11.97
C THR A 19 12.26 7.70 -12.27
N VAL A 20 12.20 8.07 -13.54
CA VAL A 20 11.33 9.18 -13.97
C VAL A 20 9.90 8.82 -13.58
N ALA A 21 9.34 9.52 -12.62
CA ALA A 21 7.97 9.35 -12.20
C ALA A 21 7.04 9.78 -13.34
N THR A 22 6.54 8.84 -14.10
CA THR A 22 5.47 9.09 -15.07
C THR A 22 4.17 9.31 -14.29
N ARG A 23 3.89 10.58 -13.97
CA ARG A 23 2.58 10.96 -13.43
C ARG A 23 1.50 10.62 -14.45
N PRO A 24 0.38 9.99 -14.07
CA PRO A 24 -0.73 9.75 -14.98
C PRO A 24 -1.19 11.07 -15.59
N LEU A 25 -1.54 11.01 -16.86
CA LEU A 25 -2.07 12.16 -17.58
C LEU A 25 -3.32 12.66 -16.85
N ARG A 26 -3.31 13.89 -16.35
CA ARG A 26 -4.39 14.50 -15.55
C ARG A 26 -5.81 14.24 -16.09
N PRO A 27 -6.08 14.25 -17.42
CA PRO A 27 -7.42 14.01 -17.95
C PRO A 27 -7.93 12.56 -17.79
N LEU A 28 -7.05 11.56 -17.56
CA LEU A 28 -7.43 10.16 -17.42
C LEU A 28 -7.76 9.73 -15.97
N ARG A 29 -7.47 10.55 -14.98
CA ARG A 29 -7.72 10.24 -13.56
C ARG A 29 -9.18 9.91 -13.23
N PRO A 30 -10.20 10.62 -13.72
CA PRO A 30 -11.59 10.25 -13.47
C PRO A 30 -11.97 8.89 -14.08
N LEU A 31 -11.44 8.58 -15.27
CA LEU A 31 -11.64 7.29 -15.92
C LEU A 31 -10.94 6.16 -15.14
N ALA A 32 -9.72 6.38 -14.69
CA ALA A 32 -9.00 5.43 -13.85
C ALA A 32 -9.75 5.16 -12.54
N ALA A 33 -10.25 6.20 -11.88
CA ALA A 33 -11.05 6.06 -10.66
C ALA A 33 -12.35 5.27 -10.90
N TRP A 34 -13.04 5.53 -11.99
CA TRP A 34 -14.24 4.78 -12.39
C TRP A 34 -13.91 3.31 -12.68
N LEU A 35 -12.82 3.05 -13.41
CA LEU A 35 -12.37 1.69 -13.71
C LEU A 35 -12.00 0.93 -12.44
N MET A 36 -11.25 1.55 -11.53
CA MET A 36 -10.89 0.96 -10.24
C MET A 36 -12.13 0.61 -9.43
N LYS A 37 -13.13 1.52 -9.34
CA LYS A 37 -14.41 1.23 -8.68
C LYS A 37 -15.13 0.02 -9.30
N ARG A 38 -15.08 -0.13 -10.62
CA ARG A 38 -15.68 -1.29 -11.32
C ARG A 38 -14.93 -2.59 -11.05
N LEU A 39 -13.62 -2.53 -10.88
CA LEU A 39 -12.75 -3.70 -10.63
C LEU A 39 -12.76 -4.12 -9.15
N GLU A 40 -13.18 -3.29 -8.21
CA GLU A 40 -13.29 -3.64 -6.79
C GLU A 40 -14.22 -4.83 -6.50
N GLY A 41 -15.17 -5.12 -7.39
CA GLY A 41 -16.05 -6.29 -7.27
C GLY A 41 -15.37 -7.64 -7.54
N VAL A 42 -14.14 -7.65 -8.03
CA VAL A 42 -13.32 -8.86 -8.23
C VAL A 42 -12.54 -9.14 -6.94
N ASP A 43 -13.28 -9.37 -5.86
CA ASP A 43 -12.70 -9.55 -4.52
C ASP A 43 -12.21 -10.99 -4.36
N ASP A 44 -10.90 -11.18 -4.50
CA ASP A 44 -10.22 -12.44 -4.27
C ASP A 44 -10.40 -12.89 -2.80
N ALA A 45 -10.76 -14.15 -2.59
CA ALA A 45 -10.98 -14.74 -1.26
C ALA A 45 -9.72 -14.63 -0.37
N ASP A 46 -8.53 -14.74 -0.96
CA ASP A 46 -7.27 -14.56 -0.25
C ASP A 46 -7.07 -13.12 0.22
N TYR A 47 -7.46 -12.15 -0.61
CA TYR A 47 -7.40 -10.73 -0.24
C TYR A 47 -8.31 -10.43 0.94
N ARG A 48 -9.55 -10.91 0.92
CA ARG A 48 -10.51 -10.78 2.03
C ARG A 48 -9.98 -11.38 3.33
N ARG A 49 -9.42 -12.60 3.23
CA ARG A 49 -8.83 -13.30 4.38
C ARG A 49 -7.70 -12.48 4.99
N HIS A 50 -6.78 -11.97 4.16
CA HIS A 50 -5.66 -11.15 4.63
C HIS A 50 -6.12 -9.83 5.26
N LYS A 51 -7.07 -9.11 4.66
CA LYS A 51 -7.63 -7.88 5.24
C LYS A 51 -8.26 -8.12 6.60
N ARG A 52 -9.11 -9.16 6.72
CA ARG A 52 -9.75 -9.52 8.00
C ARG A 52 -8.73 -9.83 9.09
N ALA A 53 -7.73 -10.65 8.78
CA ALA A 53 -6.69 -10.99 9.75
C ALA A 53 -5.82 -9.79 10.12
N LEU A 54 -5.45 -8.97 9.11
CA LEU A 54 -4.55 -7.84 9.30
C LEU A 54 -5.16 -6.72 10.14
N PHE A 55 -6.48 -6.48 9.98
CA PHE A 55 -7.16 -5.34 10.60
C PHE A 55 -7.95 -5.71 11.86
N ALA A 56 -8.00 -7.00 12.25
CA ALA A 56 -8.84 -7.47 13.35
C ALA A 56 -8.59 -6.77 14.70
N ASP A 57 -7.30 -6.50 14.99
CA ASP A 57 -6.86 -5.95 16.27
C ASP A 57 -6.48 -4.46 16.20
N LEU A 58 -7.01 -3.74 15.20
CA LEU A 58 -6.80 -2.31 15.10
C LEU A 58 -7.66 -1.56 16.13
N SER A 59 -7.05 -0.62 16.83
CA SER A 59 -7.73 0.22 17.81
C SER A 59 -7.05 1.60 17.88
N GLY A 60 -7.76 2.58 18.43
CA GLY A 60 -7.24 3.94 18.64
C GLY A 60 -7.30 4.81 17.38
N THR A 61 -6.28 5.64 17.19
CA THR A 61 -6.15 6.60 16.09
C THR A 61 -5.46 5.95 14.90
N ILE A 62 -6.18 5.80 13.81
CA ILE A 62 -5.72 5.12 12.60
C ILE A 62 -5.67 6.11 11.43
N VAL A 63 -4.57 6.08 10.69
CA VAL A 63 -4.44 6.79 9.41
C VAL A 63 -4.41 5.76 8.28
N GLU A 64 -5.32 5.89 7.33
CA GLU A 64 -5.28 5.13 6.08
C GLU A 64 -4.73 6.01 4.96
N ILE A 65 -3.66 5.58 4.32
CA ILE A 65 -3.01 6.28 3.22
C ILE A 65 -3.49 5.65 1.90
N GLY A 66 -3.94 6.50 0.97
CA GLY A 66 -4.41 6.08 -0.34
C GLY A 66 -5.58 5.08 -0.31
N PRO A 67 -6.65 5.35 0.47
CA PRO A 67 -7.81 4.47 0.57
C PRO A 67 -8.53 4.23 -0.75
N GLY A 68 -8.25 5.05 -1.76
CA GLY A 68 -8.91 5.00 -3.06
C GLY A 68 -10.42 5.18 -2.93
N THR A 69 -11.18 4.20 -3.38
CA THR A 69 -12.64 4.19 -3.32
C THR A 69 -13.20 3.64 -2.01
N GLY A 70 -12.33 3.29 -1.04
CA GLY A 70 -12.74 2.81 0.28
C GLY A 70 -12.85 1.30 0.43
N ALA A 71 -12.09 0.54 -0.34
CA ALA A 71 -12.12 -0.92 -0.35
C ALA A 71 -11.79 -1.57 1.01
N ASN A 72 -11.14 -0.86 1.93
CA ASN A 72 -10.81 -1.35 3.26
C ASN A 72 -11.90 -1.03 4.31
N LEU A 73 -12.78 -0.06 4.07
CA LEU A 73 -13.75 0.41 5.07
C LEU A 73 -14.62 -0.69 5.66
N ALA A 74 -14.96 -1.71 4.87
CA ALA A 74 -15.77 -2.83 5.33
C ALA A 74 -15.03 -3.80 6.29
N TYR A 75 -13.69 -3.72 6.33
CA TYR A 75 -12.83 -4.62 7.10
C TYR A 75 -12.23 -3.97 8.35
N LEU A 76 -12.19 -2.64 8.39
CA LEU A 76 -11.67 -1.90 9.55
C LEU A 76 -12.67 -1.97 10.72
N PRO A 77 -12.23 -2.06 11.99
CA PRO A 77 -13.09 -2.01 13.17
C PRO A 77 -13.93 -0.72 13.20
N ARG A 78 -15.11 -0.75 13.83
CA ARG A 78 -16.03 0.40 13.84
C ARG A 78 -15.69 1.45 14.90
N ASP A 79 -14.96 1.08 15.90
CA ASP A 79 -14.65 1.84 17.12
C ASP A 79 -13.28 2.56 17.06
N ILE A 80 -12.72 2.71 15.87
CA ILE A 80 -11.47 3.43 15.63
C ILE A 80 -11.71 4.89 15.20
N ALA A 81 -10.79 5.80 15.56
CA ALA A 81 -10.71 7.14 15.00
C ALA A 81 -9.97 7.09 13.66
N LEU A 82 -10.73 7.02 12.55
CA LEU A 82 -10.17 6.85 11.21
C LEU A 82 -9.98 8.19 10.51
N THR A 83 -8.75 8.46 10.07
CA THR A 83 -8.43 9.51 9.09
C THR A 83 -7.91 8.89 7.80
N ALA A 84 -8.53 9.27 6.68
CA ALA A 84 -8.17 8.81 5.35
C ALA A 84 -7.49 9.95 4.57
N ILE A 85 -6.31 9.70 4.01
CA ILE A 85 -5.54 10.66 3.21
C ILE A 85 -5.51 10.19 1.75
N GLU A 86 -6.16 10.97 0.87
CA GLU A 86 -6.31 10.60 -0.54
C GLU A 86 -6.09 11.84 -1.43
N PRO A 87 -5.10 11.82 -2.34
CA PRO A 87 -4.81 12.96 -3.22
C PRO A 87 -5.83 13.17 -4.35
N SER A 88 -6.52 12.10 -4.79
CA SER A 88 -7.43 12.17 -5.93
C SER A 88 -8.82 12.68 -5.55
N PRO A 89 -9.29 13.83 -6.10
CA PRO A 89 -10.65 14.31 -5.83
C PRO A 89 -11.74 13.30 -6.22
N ALA A 90 -11.54 12.56 -7.34
CA ALA A 90 -12.49 11.57 -7.80
C ALA A 90 -12.58 10.38 -6.84
N MET A 91 -11.44 9.90 -6.31
CA MET A 91 -11.39 8.83 -5.31
C MET A 91 -12.02 9.28 -3.99
N ARG A 92 -11.71 10.51 -3.51
CA ARG A 92 -12.32 11.06 -2.30
C ARG A 92 -13.85 11.08 -2.37
N ARG A 93 -14.43 11.39 -3.54
CA ARG A 93 -15.88 11.35 -3.71
C ARG A 93 -16.42 9.93 -3.53
N TYR A 94 -15.85 8.94 -4.18
CA TYR A 94 -16.27 7.54 -4.03
C TYR A 94 -16.06 7.03 -2.60
N LEU A 95 -14.97 7.40 -1.97
CA LEU A 95 -14.69 7.08 -0.57
C LEU A 95 -15.76 7.65 0.37
N ALA A 96 -16.13 8.92 0.18
CA ALA A 96 -17.18 9.57 0.98
C ALA A 96 -18.54 8.90 0.78
N GLU A 97 -18.93 8.60 -0.46
CA GLU A 97 -20.14 7.84 -0.79
C GLU A 97 -20.12 6.47 -0.08
N ARG A 98 -19.00 5.75 -0.16
CA ARG A 98 -18.84 4.45 0.47
C ARG A 98 -18.90 4.51 2.00
N ALA A 99 -18.31 5.53 2.59
CA ALA A 99 -18.38 5.75 4.04
C ALA A 99 -19.82 5.97 4.51
N ILE A 100 -20.62 6.73 3.77
CA ILE A 100 -22.05 6.95 4.03
C ILE A 100 -22.82 5.63 3.91
N GLU A 101 -22.64 4.88 2.81
CA GLU A 101 -23.28 3.57 2.58
C GLU A 101 -23.03 2.59 3.74
N LEU A 102 -21.83 2.60 4.29
CA LEU A 102 -21.43 1.70 5.38
C LEU A 102 -21.73 2.26 6.77
N GLY A 103 -22.24 3.50 6.88
CA GLY A 103 -22.41 4.18 8.16
C GLY A 103 -21.09 4.31 8.94
N ARG A 104 -20.00 4.65 8.23
CA ARG A 104 -18.62 4.73 8.77
C ARG A 104 -18.20 6.18 8.88
N PRO A 105 -18.15 6.77 10.09
CA PRO A 105 -17.53 8.09 10.25
C PRO A 105 -16.02 8.00 9.96
N LEU A 106 -15.53 8.95 9.18
CA LEU A 106 -14.10 9.13 8.93
C LEU A 106 -13.78 10.61 8.71
N THR A 107 -12.56 11.01 9.02
CA THR A 107 -12.00 12.29 8.61
C THR A 107 -11.31 12.10 7.26
N LEU A 108 -11.69 12.88 6.26
CA LEU A 108 -11.12 12.79 4.92
C LEU A 108 -10.24 13.99 4.63
N LEU A 109 -8.96 13.76 4.39
CA LEU A 109 -7.97 14.78 4.11
C LEU A 109 -7.43 14.65 2.68
N GLU A 110 -7.21 15.81 2.04
CA GLU A 110 -6.42 15.88 0.82
C GLU A 110 -4.93 15.90 1.19
N GLY A 111 -4.15 14.99 0.61
CA GLY A 111 -2.73 14.90 0.89
C GLY A 111 -2.05 13.79 0.12
N THR A 112 -0.72 13.77 0.18
CA THR A 112 0.11 12.70 -0.39
C THR A 112 0.79 11.94 0.74
N ALA A 113 1.20 10.71 0.43
CA ALA A 113 1.84 9.82 1.39
C ALA A 113 3.24 10.30 1.82
N GLU A 114 3.89 11.10 0.97
CA GLU A 114 5.22 11.66 1.23
C GLU A 114 5.20 12.86 2.19
N ARG A 115 4.00 13.38 2.53
CA ARG A 115 3.83 14.48 3.49
C ARG A 115 2.51 14.33 4.23
N ILE A 116 2.55 13.69 5.37
CA ILE A 116 1.37 13.36 6.17
C ILE A 116 1.10 14.48 7.18
N PRO A 117 -0.09 15.13 7.19
CA PRO A 117 -0.40 16.27 8.05
C PRO A 117 -0.76 15.82 9.49
N PHE A 118 0.12 15.07 10.10
CA PHE A 118 0.02 14.61 11.49
C PHE A 118 1.28 14.95 12.26
N PRO A 119 1.19 15.27 13.56
CA PRO A 119 2.35 15.41 14.42
C PRO A 119 3.18 14.13 14.51
N ASP A 120 4.44 14.27 14.94
CA ASP A 120 5.29 13.11 15.26
C ASP A 120 4.65 12.29 16.38
N ALA A 121 4.83 10.97 16.34
CA ALA A 121 4.41 10.04 17.38
C ALA A 121 2.95 10.24 17.87
N SER A 122 2.00 10.46 16.94
CA SER A 122 0.62 10.85 17.26
C SER A 122 -0.44 9.80 16.94
N VAL A 123 -0.10 8.75 16.14
CA VAL A 123 -1.07 7.75 15.70
C VAL A 123 -0.69 6.34 16.17
N ASP A 124 -1.69 5.51 16.38
CA ASP A 124 -1.53 4.13 16.87
C ASP A 124 -1.22 3.16 15.73
N ALA A 125 -1.81 3.38 14.56
CA ALA A 125 -1.47 2.59 13.38
C ALA A 125 -1.68 3.37 12.06
N VAL A 126 -0.93 2.92 11.05
CA VAL A 126 -1.09 3.36 9.66
C VAL A 126 -1.45 2.15 8.80
N VAL A 127 -2.44 2.31 7.95
CA VAL A 127 -2.88 1.30 6.97
C VAL A 127 -2.54 1.76 5.56
N CYS A 128 -2.01 0.87 4.75
CA CYS A 128 -1.63 1.12 3.37
C CYS A 128 -1.91 -0.13 2.51
N THR A 129 -2.74 0.00 1.47
CA THR A 129 -3.08 -1.12 0.61
C THR A 129 -2.97 -0.71 -0.86
N LEU A 130 -2.02 -1.29 -1.59
CA LEU A 130 -1.73 -1.01 -3.00
C LEU A 130 -1.34 0.45 -3.27
N VAL A 131 -0.59 1.07 -2.38
CA VAL A 131 -0.17 2.47 -2.47
C VAL A 131 1.34 2.62 -2.67
N LEU A 132 2.16 1.86 -1.94
CA LEU A 132 3.62 1.95 -2.06
C LEU A 132 4.12 1.61 -3.48
N CYS A 133 3.34 0.87 -4.24
CA CYS A 133 3.61 0.62 -5.66
C CYS A 133 3.41 1.87 -6.54
N SER A 134 2.60 2.85 -6.10
CA SER A 134 2.16 4.01 -6.90
C SER A 134 2.77 5.33 -6.45
N VAL A 135 3.21 5.45 -5.19
CA VAL A 135 3.83 6.68 -4.67
C VAL A 135 5.11 7.04 -5.43
N ALA A 136 5.42 8.33 -5.50
CA ALA A 136 6.61 8.82 -6.19
C ALA A 136 7.89 8.39 -5.46
N ASP A 137 7.91 8.51 -4.13
CA ASP A 137 9.03 8.13 -3.27
C ASP A 137 8.58 7.23 -2.11
N PRO A 138 8.71 5.91 -2.24
CA PRO A 138 8.37 4.98 -1.16
C PRO A 138 9.21 5.13 0.09
N ALA A 139 10.49 5.54 -0.04
CA ALA A 139 11.35 5.72 1.12
C ALA A 139 10.91 6.94 1.94
N ALA A 140 10.61 8.07 1.28
CA ALA A 140 10.04 9.25 1.92
C ALA A 140 8.67 8.92 2.56
N THR A 141 7.81 8.16 1.87
CA THR A 141 6.54 7.69 2.41
C THR A 141 6.71 6.88 3.70
N LEU A 142 7.63 5.91 3.71
CA LEU A 142 7.89 5.09 4.89
C LEU A 142 8.52 5.89 6.04
N ALA A 143 9.35 6.89 5.73
CA ALA A 143 9.87 7.82 6.72
C ALA A 143 8.76 8.64 7.39
N GLU A 144 7.80 9.16 6.61
CA GLU A 144 6.63 9.86 7.14
C GLU A 144 5.72 8.95 7.97
N ILE A 145 5.49 7.72 7.52
CA ILE A 145 4.73 6.72 8.28
C ILE A 145 5.39 6.49 9.65
N ARG A 146 6.71 6.28 9.67
CA ARG A 146 7.45 6.12 10.94
C ARG A 146 7.37 7.35 11.82
N ARG A 147 7.49 8.54 11.24
CA ARG A 147 7.45 9.81 11.98
C ARG A 147 6.15 9.97 12.75
N ILE A 148 5.00 9.69 12.14
CA ILE A 148 3.70 9.89 12.77
C ILE A 148 3.30 8.77 13.73
N LEU A 149 3.86 7.56 13.58
CA LEU A 149 3.59 6.44 14.47
C LEU A 149 4.20 6.67 15.86
N ARG A 150 3.43 6.37 16.90
CA ARG A 150 3.94 6.32 18.28
C ARG A 150 4.97 5.21 18.42
N PRO A 151 5.88 5.27 19.42
CA PRO A 151 6.68 4.12 19.79
C PRO A 151 5.79 2.90 20.03
N GLY A 152 6.09 1.78 19.39
CA GLY A 152 5.24 0.59 19.38
C GLY A 152 4.03 0.66 18.43
N GLY A 153 3.79 1.77 17.77
CA GLY A 153 2.74 1.92 16.75
C GLY A 153 3.01 1.03 15.54
N ARG A 154 1.94 0.64 14.84
CA ARG A 154 2.00 -0.39 13.78
C ARG A 154 1.76 0.20 12.39
N PHE A 155 2.55 -0.23 11.42
CA PHE A 155 2.26 -0.02 10.00
C PHE A 155 1.81 -1.34 9.38
N LEU A 156 0.58 -1.37 8.84
CA LEU A 156 -0.07 -2.53 8.25
C LEU A 156 -0.19 -2.33 6.74
N PHE A 157 0.23 -3.32 5.97
CA PHE A 157 0.26 -3.17 4.52
C PHE A 157 -0.12 -4.44 3.76
N ILE A 158 -0.72 -4.24 2.58
CA ILE A 158 -0.87 -5.24 1.53
C ILE A 158 -0.44 -4.56 0.23
N GLU A 159 0.59 -5.10 -0.43
CA GLU A 159 1.14 -4.50 -1.64
C GLU A 159 1.41 -5.54 -2.73
N HIS A 160 1.09 -5.21 -3.98
CA HIS A 160 1.65 -6.02 -5.06
C HIS A 160 3.12 -5.69 -5.25
N VAL A 161 3.88 -6.69 -5.67
CA VAL A 161 5.33 -6.60 -5.72
C VAL A 161 5.91 -7.25 -6.97
N ALA A 162 7.17 -6.99 -7.19
CA ALA A 162 7.95 -7.59 -8.23
C ALA A 162 7.99 -9.12 -8.12
N ALA A 163 7.90 -9.81 -9.25
CA ALA A 163 8.21 -11.23 -9.34
C ALA A 163 9.72 -11.49 -9.14
N PRO A 164 10.12 -12.73 -8.84
CA PRO A 164 11.53 -13.10 -8.72
C PRO A 164 12.37 -12.64 -9.92
N ARG A 165 13.57 -12.17 -9.65
CA ARG A 165 14.52 -11.75 -10.70
C ARG A 165 14.77 -12.90 -11.68
N GLY A 166 14.88 -12.60 -12.96
CA GLY A 166 15.11 -13.60 -14.01
C GLY A 166 13.85 -14.35 -14.48
N SER A 167 12.72 -14.26 -13.76
CA SER A 167 11.47 -14.93 -14.17
C SER A 167 10.83 -14.25 -15.39
N TRP A 168 10.07 -15.02 -16.18
CA TRP A 168 9.29 -14.49 -17.30
C TRP A 168 8.25 -13.45 -16.80
N LEU A 169 7.67 -13.67 -15.63
CA LEU A 169 6.71 -12.76 -15.02
C LEU A 169 7.34 -11.40 -14.70
N ARG A 170 8.61 -11.37 -14.24
CA ARG A 170 9.36 -10.13 -14.02
C ARG A 170 9.51 -9.34 -15.32
N ARG A 171 9.79 -10.02 -16.44
CA ARG A 171 9.86 -9.39 -17.76
C ARG A 171 8.51 -8.85 -18.20
N ALA A 172 7.43 -9.62 -17.99
CA ALA A 172 6.07 -9.17 -18.27
C ALA A 172 5.67 -7.95 -17.43
N GLN A 173 6.04 -7.90 -16.15
CA GLN A 173 5.85 -6.75 -15.27
C GLN A 173 6.56 -5.50 -15.82
N TRP A 174 7.81 -5.64 -16.22
CA TRP A 174 8.58 -4.54 -16.80
C TRP A 174 7.92 -4.00 -18.09
N LEU A 175 7.45 -4.86 -18.98
CA LEU A 175 6.76 -4.48 -20.21
C LEU A 175 5.39 -3.81 -19.92
N ALA A 176 4.65 -4.30 -18.93
CA ALA A 176 3.35 -3.77 -18.55
C ALA A 176 3.43 -2.44 -17.79
N ARG A 177 4.56 -2.12 -17.17
CA ARG A 177 4.76 -0.96 -16.31
C ARG A 177 4.26 0.37 -16.92
N PRO A 178 4.54 0.75 -18.19
CA PRO A 178 4.05 2.01 -18.74
C PRO A 178 2.52 2.09 -18.77
N CYS A 179 1.85 0.99 -19.11
CA CYS A 179 0.39 0.92 -19.12
C CYS A 179 -0.18 1.07 -17.70
N TYR A 180 0.37 0.33 -16.72
CA TYR A 180 -0.08 0.41 -15.33
C TYR A 180 0.18 1.79 -14.72
N ALA A 181 1.34 2.39 -14.99
CA ALA A 181 1.64 3.75 -14.53
C ALA A 181 0.67 4.80 -15.12
N CYS A 182 0.21 4.61 -16.35
CA CYS A 182 -0.71 5.53 -17.02
C CYS A 182 -2.17 5.35 -16.54
N PHE A 183 -2.64 4.11 -16.41
CA PHE A 183 -4.05 3.81 -16.18
C PHE A 183 -4.41 3.47 -14.73
N LEU A 184 -3.43 3.10 -13.90
CA LEU A 184 -3.63 2.73 -12.49
C LEU A 184 -2.82 3.63 -11.54
N ASP A 185 -3.02 4.92 -11.71
CA ASP A 185 -2.54 6.00 -10.83
C ASP A 185 -1.05 5.92 -10.43
N GLY A 186 -0.18 5.66 -11.42
CA GLY A 186 1.27 5.62 -11.19
C GLY A 186 1.83 4.28 -10.74
N CYS A 187 1.05 3.20 -10.80
CA CYS A 187 1.45 1.88 -10.33
C CYS A 187 2.69 1.33 -11.05
N HIS A 188 3.72 0.97 -10.30
CA HIS A 188 4.93 0.31 -10.75
C HIS A 188 4.85 -1.19 -10.43
N THR A 189 4.53 -2.01 -11.42
CA THR A 189 4.31 -3.45 -11.26
C THR A 189 5.55 -4.25 -10.85
N ASP A 190 6.74 -3.67 -11.03
CA ASP A 190 8.05 -4.30 -10.83
C ASP A 190 8.82 -3.78 -9.62
N ARG A 191 8.15 -3.12 -8.66
CA ARG A 191 8.77 -2.55 -7.46
C ARG A 191 9.03 -3.63 -6.40
N GLU A 192 10.26 -3.67 -5.88
CA GLU A 192 10.66 -4.57 -4.79
C GLU A 192 10.33 -3.95 -3.43
N THR A 193 9.06 -3.67 -3.18
CA THR A 193 8.56 -2.92 -2.01
C THR A 193 8.99 -3.55 -0.68
N TRP A 194 9.11 -4.87 -0.61
CA TRP A 194 9.57 -5.55 0.62
C TRP A 194 10.98 -5.13 1.04
N ARG A 195 11.88 -4.80 0.09
CA ARG A 195 13.22 -4.31 0.41
C ARG A 195 13.15 -2.91 0.98
N THR A 196 12.38 -2.03 0.34
CA THR A 196 12.21 -0.66 0.83
C THR A 196 11.62 -0.65 2.25
N ILE A 197 10.67 -1.54 2.55
CA ILE A 197 10.11 -1.68 3.90
C ILE A 197 11.18 -2.21 4.88
N ALA A 198 11.96 -3.22 4.48
CA ALA A 198 13.03 -3.77 5.33
C ALA A 198 14.11 -2.72 5.68
N ASP A 199 14.43 -1.85 4.72
CA ASP A 199 15.45 -0.79 4.86
C ASP A 199 14.92 0.46 5.55
N ALA A 200 13.59 0.57 5.80
CA ALA A 200 12.96 1.77 6.34
C ALA A 200 13.21 2.00 7.84
N GLY A 201 13.88 1.07 8.55
CA GLY A 201 14.29 1.23 9.94
C GLY A 201 13.16 1.02 10.97
N PHE A 202 12.16 0.21 10.66
CA PHE A 202 11.22 -0.33 11.64
C PHE A 202 11.91 -1.36 12.54
N VAL A 203 11.51 -1.45 13.83
CA VAL A 203 12.17 -2.37 14.78
C VAL A 203 11.77 -3.82 14.56
N GLN A 204 10.56 -4.06 14.05
CA GLN A 204 10.08 -5.39 13.66
C GLN A 204 9.43 -5.31 12.30
N VAL A 205 9.74 -6.29 11.45
CA VAL A 205 9.11 -6.45 10.13
C VAL A 205 8.64 -7.89 10.01
N GLN A 206 7.33 -8.08 9.99
CA GLN A 206 6.70 -9.37 9.73
C GLN A 206 5.96 -9.27 8.40
N LEU A 207 6.35 -10.05 7.43
CA LEU A 207 5.69 -10.09 6.14
C LEU A 207 5.62 -11.51 5.57
N ALA A 208 4.58 -11.76 4.79
CA ALA A 208 4.40 -12.99 4.04
C ALA A 208 4.13 -12.67 2.56
N HIS A 209 4.67 -13.49 1.68
CA HIS A 209 4.36 -13.44 0.26
C HIS A 209 3.13 -14.30 -0.04
N PHE A 210 2.26 -13.80 -0.89
CA PHE A 210 1.12 -14.55 -1.42
C PHE A 210 0.87 -14.21 -2.89
N ARG A 211 -0.04 -14.92 -3.51
CA ARG A 211 -0.41 -14.67 -4.90
C ARG A 211 -1.93 -14.56 -4.99
N THR A 212 -2.37 -13.57 -5.73
CA THR A 212 -3.76 -13.44 -6.14
C THR A 212 -3.98 -14.19 -7.47
N HIS A 213 -5.12 -13.95 -8.12
CA HIS A 213 -5.42 -14.50 -9.44
C HIS A 213 -4.29 -14.27 -10.47
N PRO A 214 -4.24 -15.03 -11.57
CA PRO A 214 -3.19 -14.92 -12.58
C PRO A 214 -3.10 -13.51 -13.20
N GLY A 215 -1.87 -12.99 -13.35
CA GLY A 215 -1.62 -11.69 -13.95
C GLY A 215 -0.27 -11.11 -13.55
N VAL A 216 0.06 -9.98 -14.14
CA VAL A 216 1.34 -9.29 -13.87
C VAL A 216 1.41 -8.73 -12.44
N THR A 217 0.27 -8.50 -11.80
CA THR A 217 0.17 -8.06 -10.41
C THR A 217 -0.07 -9.21 -9.42
N ALA A 218 -0.01 -10.48 -9.87
CA ALA A 218 -0.26 -11.65 -9.00
C ALA A 218 0.63 -11.74 -7.75
N PRO A 219 1.93 -11.42 -7.76
CA PRO A 219 2.76 -11.44 -6.55
C PRO A 219 2.41 -10.30 -5.60
N HIS A 220 2.12 -10.64 -4.36
CA HIS A 220 1.80 -9.70 -3.29
C HIS A 220 2.60 -9.99 -2.02
N ILE A 221 2.66 -8.99 -1.16
CA ILE A 221 3.07 -9.12 0.24
C ILE A 221 1.95 -8.61 1.14
N VAL A 222 1.84 -9.21 2.31
CA VAL A 222 1.03 -8.74 3.43
C VAL A 222 1.91 -8.71 4.66
N GLY A 223 1.77 -7.68 5.49
CA GLY A 223 2.61 -7.62 6.66
C GLY A 223 2.26 -6.50 7.63
N VAL A 224 2.97 -6.55 8.74
CA VAL A 224 2.95 -5.55 9.79
C VAL A 224 4.38 -5.21 10.21
N THR A 225 4.63 -3.94 10.45
CA THR A 225 5.87 -3.45 11.05
C THR A 225 5.56 -2.67 12.32
N THR A 226 6.55 -2.54 13.20
CA THR A 226 6.42 -1.78 14.45
C THR A 226 7.44 -0.63 14.46
N ALA A 227 6.99 0.57 14.81
CA ALA A 227 7.85 1.73 15.03
C ALA A 227 8.59 1.61 16.37
N GLY A 228 9.86 2.10 16.42
CA GLY A 228 10.67 2.15 17.62
C GLY A 228 10.53 3.42 18.39
#